data_6bff2b3d66df6a83f2f0d50d264f38af
#
_entry.id   6bff2b3d66df6a83f2f0d50d264f38af
#
_cell.length_a   1.000
_cell.length_b   1.000
_cell.length_c   1.000
_cell.angle_alpha   90.00
_cell.angle_beta   90.00
_cell.angle_gamma   90.00
#
_symmetry.space_group_name_H-M   'P 1'
#
loop_
_entity.id
_entity.type
_entity.pdbx_description
1 polymer ?
#
loop_
_entity_poly.entity_id
_entity_poly.type
_entity_poly.pdbx_seq_one_letter_code
_entity_poly.pdbx_strand_id
1 'polypeptide(L)'
;GRVDCPILFPDDPFLSPVHANFFYRDQKLVVRDEGSVNGVFARITGQVDLPLGARFLVGEQMLEVELVATIDEGAVEDGTYYFASPRRGGDLRIVQRLRGGDTGFTYGALGATIRVGREGNDIDFPDDPFISGHHAHLAWDGAHLTLTDLGSKNGTFLRITHERTLVHGDYVFMGQQLLRVEIV
;
A
#
# COMPACT_ATOMS: atom_id res chain seq x y z
N GLY A 1 -3.48 -18.07 -9.72
CA GLY A 1 -3.58 -18.71 -8.39
C GLY A 1 -2.58 -19.83 -8.18
N ARG A 2 -2.78 -20.61 -7.14
CA ARG A 2 -1.87 -21.68 -6.73
C ARG A 2 -2.44 -23.10 -7.04
N VAL A 3 -3.73 -23.23 -7.17
CA VAL A 3 -4.43 -24.51 -7.39
C VAL A 3 -5.54 -24.30 -8.42
N ASP A 4 -5.65 -25.23 -9.37
CA ASP A 4 -6.74 -25.31 -10.37
C ASP A 4 -7.04 -24.00 -11.11
N CYS A 5 -6.01 -23.31 -11.53
CA CYS A 5 -6.11 -22.04 -12.26
C CYS A 5 -5.40 -22.13 -13.62
N PRO A 6 -5.87 -21.44 -14.67
CA PRO A 6 -5.18 -21.38 -15.96
C PRO A 6 -3.79 -20.79 -15.88
N ILE A 7 -3.57 -19.80 -14.99
CA ILE A 7 -2.26 -19.23 -14.67
C ILE A 7 -1.88 -19.72 -13.28
N LEU A 8 -0.94 -20.65 -13.21
CA LEU A 8 -0.64 -21.44 -12.03
C LEU A 8 0.79 -21.20 -11.54
N PHE A 9 0.94 -20.87 -10.24
CA PHE A 9 2.20 -20.75 -9.53
C PHE A 9 2.13 -21.57 -8.24
N PRO A 10 2.30 -22.91 -8.32
CA PRO A 10 2.03 -23.82 -7.20
C PRO A 10 3.00 -23.63 -6.02
N ASP A 11 4.22 -23.17 -6.31
CA ASP A 11 5.29 -23.01 -5.32
C ASP A 11 5.31 -21.65 -4.64
N ASP A 12 4.40 -20.74 -4.99
CA ASP A 12 4.31 -19.43 -4.37
C ASP A 12 3.43 -19.47 -3.10
N PRO A 13 4.03 -19.47 -1.89
CA PRO A 13 3.29 -19.59 -0.65
C PRO A 13 2.43 -18.36 -0.30
N PHE A 14 2.66 -17.23 -1.00
CA PHE A 14 1.90 -15.99 -0.80
C PHE A 14 0.69 -15.85 -1.72
N LEU A 15 0.50 -16.78 -2.65
CA LEU A 15 -0.72 -16.85 -3.45
C LEU A 15 -1.79 -17.69 -2.73
N SER A 16 -3.03 -17.20 -2.71
CA SER A 16 -4.18 -18.01 -2.35
C SER A 16 -4.44 -19.06 -3.43
N PRO A 17 -5.13 -20.19 -3.13
CA PRO A 17 -5.48 -21.22 -4.13
C PRO A 17 -6.11 -20.62 -5.38
N VAL A 18 -7.16 -19.82 -5.22
CA VAL A 18 -7.68 -18.89 -6.23
C VAL A 18 -7.36 -17.49 -5.72
N HIS A 19 -6.52 -16.74 -6.41
CA HIS A 19 -6.03 -15.45 -5.91
C HIS A 19 -6.66 -14.27 -6.63
N ALA A 20 -6.66 -14.32 -7.96
CA ALA A 20 -7.21 -13.28 -8.80
C ALA A 20 -7.85 -13.85 -10.05
N ASN A 21 -8.80 -13.14 -10.61
CA ASN A 21 -9.42 -13.46 -11.88
C ASN A 21 -9.15 -12.36 -12.90
N PHE A 22 -8.70 -12.77 -14.09
CA PHE A 22 -8.54 -11.89 -15.25
C PHE A 22 -9.60 -12.27 -16.26
N PHE A 23 -10.41 -11.31 -16.65
CA PHE A 23 -11.52 -11.55 -17.60
C PHE A 23 -11.77 -10.32 -18.48
N TYR A 24 -12.46 -10.54 -19.60
CA TYR A 24 -12.88 -9.45 -20.46
C TYR A 24 -14.31 -8.99 -20.12
N ARG A 25 -14.50 -7.68 -20.01
CA ARG A 25 -15.79 -7.01 -19.93
C ARG A 25 -15.79 -5.83 -20.87
N ASP A 26 -16.77 -5.76 -21.77
CA ASP A 26 -16.89 -4.68 -22.79
C ASP A 26 -15.56 -4.44 -23.55
N GLN A 27 -14.93 -5.53 -23.99
CA GLN A 27 -13.65 -5.58 -24.71
C GLN A 27 -12.45 -5.02 -23.90
N LYS A 28 -12.58 -4.81 -22.60
CA LYS A 28 -11.52 -4.39 -21.69
C LYS A 28 -11.09 -5.54 -20.82
N LEU A 29 -9.79 -5.72 -20.66
CA LEU A 29 -9.24 -6.64 -19.68
C LEU A 29 -9.45 -6.09 -18.27
N VAL A 30 -9.98 -6.90 -17.40
CA VAL A 30 -10.27 -6.54 -16.00
C VAL A 30 -9.58 -7.54 -15.07
N VAL A 31 -9.03 -7.06 -13.97
CA VAL A 31 -8.56 -7.90 -12.87
C VAL A 31 -9.44 -7.69 -11.64
N ARG A 32 -9.72 -8.79 -10.93
CA ARG A 32 -10.43 -8.82 -9.65
C ARG A 32 -9.67 -9.69 -8.66
N ASP A 33 -9.57 -9.21 -7.43
CA ASP A 33 -9.10 -10.01 -6.29
C ASP A 33 -10.22 -10.96 -5.86
N GLU A 34 -9.96 -12.25 -5.79
CA GLU A 34 -10.94 -13.28 -5.38
C GLU A 34 -10.94 -13.51 -3.85
N GLY A 35 -10.80 -12.44 -3.07
CA GLY A 35 -10.74 -12.50 -1.61
C GLY A 35 -9.43 -13.12 -1.11
N SER A 36 -8.36 -12.83 -1.81
CA SER A 36 -7.05 -13.37 -1.46
C SER A 36 -6.52 -12.83 -0.13
N VAL A 37 -5.69 -13.62 0.55
CA VAL A 37 -5.09 -13.23 1.85
C VAL A 37 -4.19 -12.01 1.69
N ASN A 38 -3.34 -12.01 0.66
CA ASN A 38 -2.31 -10.97 0.50
C ASN A 38 -2.74 -9.81 -0.42
N GLY A 39 -3.81 -9.99 -1.20
CA GLY A 39 -4.31 -8.96 -2.10
C GLY A 39 -3.63 -8.93 -3.47
N VAL A 40 -4.25 -8.19 -4.36
CA VAL A 40 -3.76 -7.89 -5.70
C VAL A 40 -3.37 -6.41 -5.73
N PHE A 41 -2.19 -6.10 -6.27
CA PHE A 41 -1.67 -4.75 -6.34
C PHE A 41 -1.45 -4.36 -7.80
N ALA A 42 -1.83 -3.16 -8.17
CA ALA A 42 -1.58 -2.63 -9.49
C ALA A 42 -0.64 -1.45 -9.43
N ARG A 43 0.32 -1.39 -10.37
CA ARG A 43 1.24 -0.28 -10.49
C ARG A 43 0.45 1.00 -10.74
N ILE A 44 0.78 2.05 -10.01
CA ILE A 44 0.21 3.38 -10.26
C ILE A 44 0.99 4.11 -11.35
N THR A 45 0.30 4.97 -12.08
CA THR A 45 0.88 5.89 -13.05
C THR A 45 0.51 7.31 -12.63
N GLY A 46 1.52 8.10 -12.22
CA GLY A 46 1.30 9.45 -11.70
C GLY A 46 0.66 9.47 -10.30
N GLN A 47 -0.18 10.47 -10.08
CA GLN A 47 -0.87 10.68 -8.81
C GLN A 47 -2.21 9.93 -8.79
N VAL A 48 -2.50 9.28 -7.67
CA VAL A 48 -3.77 8.59 -7.42
C VAL A 48 -4.31 8.95 -6.05
N ASP A 49 -5.64 8.88 -5.90
CA ASP A 49 -6.27 8.97 -4.58
C ASP A 49 -5.92 7.74 -3.74
N LEU A 50 -5.60 7.97 -2.48
CA LEU A 50 -5.24 6.94 -1.52
C LEU A 50 -6.27 6.90 -0.40
N PRO A 51 -7.22 5.97 -0.42
CA PRO A 51 -8.20 5.84 0.66
C PRO A 51 -7.53 5.50 2.00
N LEU A 52 -8.14 5.92 3.10
CA LEU A 52 -7.71 5.50 4.43
C LEU A 52 -7.82 3.97 4.57
N GLY A 53 -6.84 3.37 5.22
CA GLY A 53 -6.69 1.91 5.29
C GLY A 53 -6.14 1.27 4.02
N ALA A 54 -5.82 2.06 2.99
CA ALA A 54 -5.20 1.54 1.79
C ALA A 54 -3.79 1.03 2.05
N ARG A 55 -3.45 -0.08 1.39
CA ARG A 55 -2.11 -0.67 1.38
C ARG A 55 -1.43 -0.43 0.06
N PHE A 56 -0.16 -0.09 0.13
CA PHE A 56 0.66 0.12 -1.05
C PHE A 56 2.07 -0.43 -0.85
N LEU A 57 2.74 -0.74 -1.96
CA LEU A 57 4.09 -1.28 -1.97
C LEU A 57 5.05 -0.28 -2.58
N VAL A 58 6.18 -0.07 -1.91
CA VAL A 58 7.35 0.68 -2.38
C VAL A 58 8.59 -0.17 -2.13
N GLY A 59 9.25 -0.62 -3.19
CA GLY A 59 10.28 -1.66 -3.03
C GLY A 59 9.69 -2.95 -2.46
N GLU A 60 10.27 -3.48 -1.39
CA GLU A 60 9.74 -4.64 -0.65
C GLU A 60 8.83 -4.24 0.51
N GLN A 61 8.61 -2.95 0.74
CA GLN A 61 7.88 -2.45 1.90
C GLN A 61 6.38 -2.37 1.64
N MET A 62 5.61 -3.05 2.47
CA MET A 62 4.15 -2.91 2.51
C MET A 62 3.79 -1.85 3.55
N LEU A 63 3.18 -0.78 3.09
CA LEU A 63 2.78 0.35 3.90
C LEU A 63 1.25 0.49 3.90
N GLU A 64 0.70 0.87 5.03
CA GLU A 64 -0.73 1.13 5.22
C GLU A 64 -0.94 2.50 5.83
N VAL A 65 -1.95 3.22 5.35
CA VAL A 65 -2.31 4.53 5.87
C VAL A 65 -3.44 4.40 6.87
N GLU A 66 -3.24 4.96 8.06
CA GLU A 66 -4.24 4.98 9.11
C GLU A 66 -4.50 6.41 9.61
N LEU A 67 -5.74 6.68 10.06
CA LEU A 67 -6.01 7.85 10.87
C LEU A 67 -5.52 7.64 12.30
N VAL A 68 -4.96 8.69 12.87
CA VAL A 68 -4.69 8.73 14.31
C VAL A 68 -6.01 8.93 15.03
N ALA A 69 -6.42 7.95 15.84
CA ALA A 69 -7.66 8.07 16.61
C ALA A 69 -7.60 9.29 17.54
N THR A 70 -8.66 10.06 17.54
CA THR A 70 -8.87 11.09 18.56
C THR A 70 -9.13 10.38 19.90
N ILE A 71 -8.31 10.66 20.91
CA ILE A 71 -8.49 10.14 22.27
C ILE A 71 -8.94 11.29 23.14
N ASP A 72 -9.91 11.03 23.99
CA ASP A 72 -10.27 11.95 25.07
C ASP A 72 -9.11 11.95 26.09
N GLU A 73 -8.46 13.11 26.22
CA GLU A 73 -7.38 13.34 27.19
C GLU A 73 -7.91 13.90 28.53
N GLY A 74 -9.23 13.79 28.75
CA GLY A 74 -9.88 14.24 29.97
C GLY A 74 -9.46 13.45 31.22
N ALA A 75 -9.82 13.98 32.38
CA ALA A 75 -9.60 13.32 33.65
C ALA A 75 -10.53 12.09 33.79
N VAL A 76 -10.04 11.06 34.46
CA VAL A 76 -10.86 9.91 34.89
C VAL A 76 -11.82 10.31 36.01
N GLU A 77 -12.72 9.40 36.44
CA GLU A 77 -13.83 9.70 37.38
C GLU A 77 -13.39 10.37 38.69
N ASP A 78 -12.16 10.10 39.18
CA ASP A 78 -11.62 10.70 40.40
C ASP A 78 -10.93 12.05 40.18
N GLY A 79 -10.95 12.57 38.96
CA GLY A 79 -10.31 13.83 38.56
C GLY A 79 -8.84 13.71 38.22
N THR A 80 -8.27 12.49 38.18
CA THR A 80 -6.88 12.26 37.82
C THR A 80 -6.70 12.20 36.32
N TYR A 81 -5.69 12.88 35.79
CA TYR A 81 -5.29 12.78 34.38
C TYR A 81 -4.28 11.65 34.20
N TYR A 82 -4.41 10.90 33.08
CA TYR A 82 -3.42 9.90 32.72
C TYR A 82 -2.13 10.58 32.27
N PHE A 83 -1.02 10.33 32.98
CA PHE A 83 0.27 10.90 32.63
C PHE A 83 0.96 10.03 31.57
N ALA A 84 1.21 10.61 30.39
CA ALA A 84 1.94 9.99 29.30
C ALA A 84 2.70 11.03 28.47
N SER A 85 3.44 10.55 27.48
CA SER A 85 4.12 11.45 26.52
C SER A 85 3.10 12.29 25.75
N PRO A 86 3.38 13.58 25.53
CA PRO A 86 2.51 14.44 24.75
C PRO A 86 2.40 13.93 23.33
N ARG A 87 1.20 13.94 22.76
CA ARG A 87 0.99 13.63 21.36
C ARG A 87 1.70 14.65 20.48
N ARG A 88 2.47 14.15 19.54
CA ARG A 88 3.09 14.93 18.48
C ARG A 88 2.78 14.26 17.15
N GLY A 89 2.30 15.02 16.20
CA GLY A 89 1.98 14.53 14.86
C GLY A 89 0.64 15.06 14.37
N GLY A 90 0.39 14.82 13.09
CA GLY A 90 -0.87 15.13 12.43
C GLY A 90 -1.88 13.99 12.54
N ASP A 91 -2.91 14.09 11.72
CA ASP A 91 -4.05 13.17 11.72
C ASP A 91 -3.74 11.80 11.09
N LEU A 92 -2.61 11.67 10.41
CA LEU A 92 -2.21 10.47 9.67
C LEU A 92 -1.01 9.78 10.28
N ARG A 93 -1.00 8.46 10.19
CA ARG A 93 0.18 7.64 10.39
C ARG A 93 0.36 6.63 9.26
N ILE A 94 1.61 6.35 8.92
CA ILE A 94 1.99 5.30 7.99
C ILE A 94 2.52 4.13 8.81
N VAL A 95 1.97 2.96 8.57
CA VAL A 95 2.30 1.73 9.30
C VAL A 95 2.90 0.74 8.34
N GLN A 96 4.09 0.23 8.65
CA GLN A 96 4.69 -0.89 7.94
C GLN A 96 4.01 -2.19 8.36
N ARG A 97 3.58 -3.00 7.40
CA ARG A 97 3.01 -4.33 7.64
C ARG A 97 4.07 -5.39 7.38
N LEU A 98 4.38 -6.16 8.39
CA LEU A 98 5.35 -7.26 8.34
C LEU A 98 4.69 -8.57 7.92
N ARG A 99 5.52 -9.55 7.56
CA ARG A 99 5.06 -10.93 7.33
C ARG A 99 4.35 -11.46 8.58
N GLY A 100 3.26 -12.20 8.37
CA GLY A 100 2.42 -12.67 9.48
C GLY A 100 1.37 -11.67 9.95
N GLY A 101 1.35 -10.44 9.39
CA GLY A 101 0.36 -9.42 9.70
C GLY A 101 0.75 -8.48 10.85
N ASP A 102 1.93 -8.65 11.44
CA ASP A 102 2.42 -7.78 12.50
C ASP A 102 2.67 -6.34 12.01
N THR A 103 2.69 -5.43 12.97
CA THR A 103 3.07 -4.04 12.76
C THR A 103 4.57 -3.87 12.97
N GLY A 104 5.23 -3.32 11.96
CA GLY A 104 6.63 -2.91 12.05
C GLY A 104 6.75 -1.44 12.44
N PHE A 105 7.51 -0.71 11.63
CA PHE A 105 7.70 0.72 11.79
C PHE A 105 6.37 1.49 11.70
N THR A 106 6.22 2.52 12.53
CA THR A 106 5.08 3.44 12.48
C THR A 106 5.59 4.88 12.45
N TYR A 107 5.20 5.61 11.43
CA TYR A 107 5.52 7.02 11.25
C TYR A 107 4.28 7.89 11.42
N GLY A 108 4.31 8.81 12.39
CA GLY A 108 3.30 9.85 12.54
C GLY A 108 3.62 11.03 11.63
N ALA A 109 2.71 11.37 10.75
CA ALA A 109 2.90 12.51 9.85
C ALA A 109 2.90 13.83 10.63
N LEU A 110 3.95 14.65 10.41
CA LEU A 110 4.07 15.98 11.04
C LEU A 110 3.61 17.10 10.10
N GLY A 111 3.39 16.80 8.84
CA GLY A 111 3.06 17.79 7.80
C GLY A 111 2.13 17.24 6.74
N ALA A 112 1.79 18.07 5.79
CA ALA A 112 0.90 17.76 4.68
C ALA A 112 1.52 16.82 3.63
N THR A 113 2.82 16.56 3.68
CA THR A 113 3.53 15.72 2.72
C THR A 113 4.44 14.74 3.45
N ILE A 114 4.46 13.50 3.01
CA ILE A 114 5.33 12.44 3.50
C ILE A 114 6.08 11.84 2.32
N ARG A 115 7.40 11.90 2.34
CA ARG A 115 8.26 11.30 1.33
C ARG A 115 8.74 9.93 1.79
N VAL A 116 8.79 8.99 0.86
CA VAL A 116 9.25 7.62 1.11
C VAL A 116 10.35 7.28 0.12
N GLY A 117 11.43 6.71 0.60
CA GLY A 117 12.54 6.34 -0.26
C GLY A 117 13.65 5.62 0.47
N ARG A 118 14.83 5.55 -0.16
CA ARG A 118 15.97 4.86 0.41
C ARG A 118 16.69 5.72 1.44
N GLU A 119 16.88 7.00 1.14
CA GLU A 119 17.68 7.91 1.96
C GLU A 119 17.28 9.38 1.74
N GLY A 120 17.21 10.16 2.81
CA GLY A 120 16.89 11.58 2.76
C GLY A 120 15.42 11.91 2.58
N ASN A 121 14.53 11.06 3.03
CA ASN A 121 13.09 11.22 3.02
C ASN A 121 12.54 11.30 4.46
N ASP A 122 11.23 11.40 4.61
CA ASP A 122 10.58 11.33 5.92
C ASP A 122 10.55 9.90 6.45
N ILE A 123 10.43 8.93 5.52
CA ILE A 123 10.49 7.50 5.79
C ILE A 123 11.57 6.91 4.89
N ASP A 124 12.64 6.41 5.50
CA ASP A 124 13.77 5.81 4.81
C ASP A 124 13.87 4.31 5.05
N PHE A 125 14.18 3.57 3.97
CA PHE A 125 14.47 2.15 3.97
C PHE A 125 15.84 1.91 3.29
N PRO A 126 16.96 2.19 3.99
CA PRO A 126 18.29 2.18 3.38
C PRO A 126 18.73 0.78 2.91
N ASP A 127 18.24 -0.26 3.56
CA ASP A 127 18.61 -1.65 3.29
C ASP A 127 17.75 -2.30 2.18
N ASP A 128 16.71 -1.62 1.67
CA ASP A 128 15.85 -2.16 0.61
C ASP A 128 16.47 -1.90 -0.78
N PRO A 129 16.93 -2.95 -1.49
CA PRO A 129 17.58 -2.77 -2.79
C PRO A 129 16.63 -2.36 -3.91
N PHE A 130 15.31 -2.52 -3.71
CA PHE A 130 14.29 -2.24 -4.72
C PHE A 130 13.66 -0.87 -4.59
N ILE A 131 13.92 -0.14 -3.50
CA ILE A 131 13.43 1.23 -3.32
C ILE A 131 14.39 2.25 -3.96
N SER A 132 13.85 3.26 -4.62
CA SER A 132 14.61 4.39 -5.19
C SER A 132 14.97 5.41 -4.12
N GLY A 133 16.00 6.24 -4.33
CA GLY A 133 16.42 7.31 -3.41
C GLY A 133 15.23 8.14 -2.93
N HIS A 134 14.45 8.68 -3.87
CA HIS A 134 13.13 9.26 -3.67
C HIS A 134 12.15 8.40 -4.48
N HIS A 135 11.31 7.62 -3.82
CA HIS A 135 10.48 6.62 -4.49
C HIS A 135 9.05 7.11 -4.70
N ALA A 136 8.41 7.54 -3.65
CA ALA A 136 7.03 8.01 -3.68
C ALA A 136 6.81 9.14 -2.67
N HIS A 137 5.73 9.89 -2.85
CA HIS A 137 5.26 10.78 -1.81
C HIS A 137 3.75 10.70 -1.64
N LEU A 138 3.31 10.95 -0.40
CA LEU A 138 1.92 11.13 -0.04
C LEU A 138 1.68 12.61 0.23
N ALA A 139 0.51 13.13 -0.18
CA ALA A 139 0.10 14.49 0.14
C ALA A 139 -1.31 14.47 0.73
N TRP A 140 -1.48 15.21 1.85
CA TRP A 140 -2.72 15.32 2.60
C TRP A 140 -3.16 16.78 2.68
N ASP A 141 -4.36 17.09 2.24
CA ASP A 141 -4.91 18.44 2.25
C ASP A 141 -5.93 18.69 3.38
N GLY A 142 -6.10 17.74 4.28
CA GLY A 142 -7.08 17.76 5.37
C GLY A 142 -8.34 16.95 5.06
N ALA A 143 -8.58 16.59 3.80
CA ALA A 143 -9.75 15.84 3.35
C ALA A 143 -9.38 14.69 2.40
N HIS A 144 -8.40 14.91 1.53
CA HIS A 144 -7.98 13.95 0.50
C HIS A 144 -6.51 13.61 0.69
N LEU A 145 -6.22 12.33 0.62
CA LEU A 145 -4.87 11.82 0.60
C LEU A 145 -4.55 11.30 -0.79
N THR A 146 -3.41 11.67 -1.31
CA THR A 146 -2.91 11.20 -2.61
C THR A 146 -1.58 10.50 -2.47
N LEU A 147 -1.31 9.56 -3.38
CA LEU A 147 -0.04 8.86 -3.53
C LEU A 147 0.50 9.11 -4.93
N THR A 148 1.75 9.47 -5.02
CA THR A 148 2.44 9.72 -6.30
C THR A 148 3.74 8.95 -6.35
N ASP A 149 3.96 8.22 -7.44
CA ASP A 149 5.28 7.64 -7.76
C ASP A 149 6.18 8.73 -8.34
N LEU A 150 7.39 8.87 -7.81
CA LEU A 150 8.36 9.90 -8.22
C LEU A 150 9.27 9.46 -9.38
N GLY A 151 8.79 8.59 -10.24
CA GLY A 151 9.58 8.02 -11.33
C GLY A 151 10.53 6.93 -10.82
N SER A 152 10.07 6.16 -9.86
CA SER A 152 10.87 5.10 -9.25
C SER A 152 11.21 4.00 -10.26
N LYS A 153 12.35 3.31 -10.04
CA LYS A 153 12.82 2.27 -10.96
C LYS A 153 11.85 1.09 -11.04
N ASN A 154 11.31 0.67 -9.89
CA ASN A 154 10.47 -0.52 -9.80
C ASN A 154 8.97 -0.22 -9.75
N GLY A 155 8.60 1.04 -9.54
CA GLY A 155 7.22 1.48 -9.45
C GLY A 155 6.64 1.35 -8.04
N THR A 156 5.57 2.08 -7.83
CA THR A 156 4.72 2.02 -6.63
C THR A 156 3.46 1.26 -6.99
N PHE A 157 3.01 0.37 -6.10
CA PHE A 157 1.84 -0.48 -6.35
C PHE A 157 0.79 -0.25 -5.29
N LEU A 158 -0.45 -0.03 -5.71
CA LEU A 158 -1.60 0.16 -4.83
C LEU A 158 -2.47 -1.10 -4.82
N ARG A 159 -2.87 -1.56 -3.62
CA ARG A 159 -3.81 -2.67 -3.49
C ARG A 159 -5.15 -2.29 -4.13
N ILE A 160 -5.66 -3.15 -5.00
CA ILE A 160 -6.99 -2.97 -5.56
C ILE A 160 -8.04 -3.44 -4.53
N THR A 161 -9.09 -2.66 -4.36
CA THR A 161 -10.24 -2.99 -3.50
C THR A 161 -11.49 -3.34 -4.30
N HIS A 162 -11.45 -3.05 -5.60
CA HIS A 162 -12.52 -3.29 -6.56
C HIS A 162 -11.91 -3.83 -7.85
N GLU A 163 -12.75 -4.24 -8.77
CA GLU A 163 -12.31 -4.59 -10.12
C GLU A 163 -11.56 -3.42 -10.77
N ARG A 164 -10.46 -3.73 -11.44
CA ARG A 164 -9.64 -2.75 -12.14
C ARG A 164 -9.50 -3.11 -13.60
N THR A 165 -9.82 -2.17 -14.47
CA THR A 165 -9.51 -2.28 -15.91
C THR A 165 -8.01 -2.14 -16.11
N LEU A 166 -7.45 -3.01 -16.93
CA LEU A 166 -6.03 -3.05 -17.28
C LEU A 166 -5.86 -2.67 -18.75
N VAL A 167 -4.76 -2.01 -19.02
CA VAL A 167 -4.34 -1.64 -20.39
C VAL A 167 -2.99 -2.26 -20.73
N HIS A 168 -2.61 -2.24 -22.00
CA HIS A 168 -1.30 -2.72 -22.43
C HIS A 168 -0.18 -2.00 -21.68
N GLY A 169 0.75 -2.75 -21.12
CA GLY A 169 1.88 -2.22 -20.35
C GLY A 169 1.65 -2.09 -18.85
N ASP A 170 0.42 -2.30 -18.36
CA ASP A 170 0.16 -2.33 -16.93
C ASP A 170 0.90 -3.46 -16.22
N TYR A 171 1.21 -3.23 -14.94
CA TYR A 171 1.81 -4.23 -14.08
C TYR A 171 0.88 -4.55 -12.91
N VAL A 172 0.77 -5.85 -12.62
CA VAL A 172 0.02 -6.38 -11.49
C VAL A 172 0.94 -7.24 -10.64
N PHE A 173 0.97 -6.99 -9.34
CA PHE A 173 1.75 -7.76 -8.37
C PHE A 173 0.80 -8.54 -7.45
N MET A 174 1.09 -9.83 -7.24
CA MET A 174 0.35 -10.71 -6.35
C MET A 174 1.24 -11.86 -5.87
N GLY A 175 1.21 -12.18 -4.59
CA GLY A 175 2.18 -13.12 -4.01
C GLY A 175 3.60 -12.62 -4.22
N GLN A 176 4.43 -13.41 -4.91
CA GLN A 176 5.78 -13.04 -5.36
C GLN A 176 5.84 -12.78 -6.88
N GLN A 177 4.68 -12.74 -7.55
CA GLN A 177 4.59 -12.65 -8.99
C GLN A 177 4.34 -11.21 -9.46
N LEU A 178 5.21 -10.73 -10.34
CA LEU A 178 5.00 -9.49 -11.09
C LEU A 178 4.60 -9.83 -12.52
N LEU A 179 3.37 -9.51 -12.87
CA LEU A 179 2.80 -9.77 -14.19
C LEU A 179 2.73 -8.46 -14.99
N ARG A 180 3.16 -8.50 -16.24
CA ARG A 180 2.96 -7.42 -17.20
C ARG A 180 1.83 -7.78 -18.15
N VAL A 181 0.93 -6.82 -18.38
CA VAL A 181 -0.18 -6.97 -19.32
C VAL A 181 0.27 -6.68 -20.75
N GLU A 182 0.08 -7.63 -21.64
CA GLU A 182 0.32 -7.46 -23.08
C GLU A 182 -0.97 -7.74 -23.84
N ILE A 183 -1.54 -6.72 -24.45
CA ILE A 183 -2.74 -6.81 -25.27
C ILE A 183 -2.27 -6.74 -26.74
N VAL A 184 -2.50 -7.81 -27.47
CA VAL A 184 -2.21 -7.99 -28.90
C VAL A 184 -3.47 -7.83 -29.73
#